data_8c4cb18274f1078b1c5fa4c6b5c53464
#
_entry.id   8c4cb18274f1078b1c5fa4c6b5c53464
#
_cell.length_a   1.000
_cell.length_b   1.000
_cell.length_c   1.000
_cell.angle_alpha   90.00
_cell.angle_beta   90.00
_cell.angle_gamma   90.00
#
_symmetry.space_group_name_H-M   'P 1'
#
loop_
_entity.id
_entity.type
_entity.pdbx_description
1 polymer ?
#
loop_
_entity_poly.entity_id
_entity_poly.type
_entity_poly.pdbx_seq_one_letter_code
_entity_poly.pdbx_strand_id
1 'polypeptide(L)'
;MEQTKPKKRIWLHVLAIILAVIIVIAAALGITVWCVWGNEISTVASFTHLRARNDENKEGSVYSMNVKGGFYFDEYLASGGASSDTELINFITDNITKGLIDMTIEETDIGCSSFIAQTPSGDILFGRNYDFDKTNVCLTFCDPVEGRHKSFSTVALNYGGMDIDS
;
A
#
# COMPACT_ATOMS: atom_id res chain seq x y z
N MET A 1 -42.58 33.50 44.71
CA MET A 1 -41.56 33.83 43.66
C MET A 1 -40.88 32.52 43.28
N GLU A 2 -41.30 31.93 42.19
CA GLU A 2 -40.79 30.67 41.68
C GLU A 2 -39.56 30.99 40.76
N GLN A 3 -38.36 30.62 41.23
CA GLN A 3 -37.14 30.84 40.43
C GLN A 3 -37.08 29.77 39.32
N THR A 4 -37.40 30.17 38.12
CA THR A 4 -37.19 29.34 36.92
C THR A 4 -35.69 29.16 36.70
N LYS A 5 -35.14 27.96 36.99
CA LYS A 5 -33.76 27.58 36.66
C LYS A 5 -33.53 27.70 35.15
N PRO A 6 -32.42 28.24 34.72
CA PRO A 6 -32.21 28.59 33.31
C PRO A 6 -32.08 27.34 32.42
N LYS A 7 -33.01 27.15 31.51
CA LYS A 7 -33.01 26.12 30.44
C LYS A 7 -31.71 26.02 29.65
N LYS A 8 -30.90 27.07 29.61
CA LYS A 8 -29.59 27.13 28.95
C LYS A 8 -28.54 26.12 29.46
N ARG A 9 -28.54 25.78 30.76
CA ARG A 9 -27.57 24.83 31.34
C ARG A 9 -27.82 23.40 30.90
N ILE A 10 -29.07 22.97 30.80
CA ILE A 10 -29.42 21.60 30.41
C ILE A 10 -29.00 21.35 28.95
N TRP A 11 -29.22 22.30 28.07
CA TRP A 11 -28.85 22.19 26.66
C TRP A 11 -27.32 22.06 26.42
N LEU A 12 -26.53 22.79 27.22
CA LEU A 12 -25.06 22.67 27.18
C LEU A 12 -24.58 21.29 27.64
N HIS A 13 -25.21 20.69 28.64
CA HIS A 13 -24.85 19.31 29.05
C HIS A 13 -25.25 18.28 28.01
N VAL A 14 -26.40 18.42 27.37
CA VAL A 14 -26.82 17.54 26.27
C VAL A 14 -25.84 17.65 25.10
N LEU A 15 -25.48 18.86 24.73
CA LEU A 15 -24.48 19.08 23.65
C LEU A 15 -23.12 18.45 24.01
N ALA A 16 -22.66 18.62 25.26
CA ALA A 16 -21.41 18.02 25.71
C ALA A 16 -21.45 16.49 25.70
N ILE A 17 -22.57 15.88 26.07
CA ILE A 17 -22.73 14.43 25.99
C ILE A 17 -22.73 13.94 24.54
N ILE A 18 -23.45 14.62 23.65
CA ILE A 18 -23.46 14.28 22.22
C ILE A 18 -22.04 14.36 21.65
N LEU A 19 -21.31 15.44 21.94
CA LEU A 19 -19.93 15.61 21.49
C LEU A 19 -19.00 14.52 22.03
N ALA A 20 -19.13 14.17 23.31
CA ALA A 20 -18.37 13.09 23.93
C ALA A 20 -18.64 11.74 23.25
N VAL A 21 -19.91 11.44 22.95
CA VAL A 21 -20.28 10.20 22.22
C VAL A 21 -19.69 10.19 20.82
N ILE A 22 -19.74 11.30 20.09
CA ILE A 22 -19.13 11.41 18.74
C ILE A 22 -17.61 11.17 18.81
N ILE A 23 -16.93 11.75 19.80
CA ILE A 23 -15.48 11.56 19.98
C ILE A 23 -15.17 10.08 20.28
N VAL A 24 -15.94 9.43 21.13
CA VAL A 24 -15.75 8.01 21.44
C VAL A 24 -15.96 7.12 20.20
N ILE A 25 -17.00 7.40 19.41
CA ILE A 25 -17.25 6.66 18.16
C ILE A 25 -16.11 6.90 17.16
N ALA A 26 -15.67 8.15 16.98
CA ALA A 26 -14.56 8.47 16.07
C ALA A 26 -13.25 7.80 16.52
N ALA A 27 -12.95 7.78 17.80
CA ALA A 27 -11.79 7.09 18.35
C ALA A 27 -11.88 5.57 18.13
N ALA A 28 -13.03 4.95 18.37
CA ALA A 28 -13.24 3.54 18.13
C ALA A 28 -13.06 3.17 16.65
N LEU A 29 -13.63 3.96 15.73
CA LEU A 29 -13.46 3.79 14.30
C LEU A 29 -11.98 3.94 13.90
N GLY A 30 -11.28 4.95 14.39
CA GLY A 30 -9.86 5.16 14.13
C GLY A 30 -8.99 3.98 14.58
N ILE A 31 -9.26 3.46 15.78
CA ILE A 31 -8.57 2.26 16.30
C ILE A 31 -8.86 1.04 15.40
N THR A 32 -10.11 0.85 15.01
CA THR A 32 -10.50 -0.26 14.13
C THR A 32 -9.78 -0.18 12.79
N VAL A 33 -9.76 0.99 12.15
CA VAL A 33 -9.04 1.22 10.89
C VAL A 33 -7.55 0.92 11.06
N TRP A 34 -6.94 1.40 12.15
CA TRP A 34 -5.52 1.14 12.42
C TRP A 34 -5.22 -0.33 12.67
N CYS A 35 -6.09 -1.04 13.39
CA CYS A 35 -5.91 -2.48 13.61
C CYS A 35 -6.05 -3.31 12.34
N VAL A 36 -6.89 -2.88 11.41
CA VAL A 36 -7.16 -3.62 10.16
C VAL A 36 -6.16 -3.27 9.06
N TRP A 37 -5.79 -1.99 8.92
CA TRP A 37 -4.94 -1.49 7.81
C TRP A 37 -3.66 -0.78 8.26
N GLY A 38 -3.22 -0.96 9.49
CA GLY A 38 -2.05 -0.25 10.01
C GLY A 38 -0.76 -0.51 9.22
N ASN A 39 -0.58 -1.73 8.71
CA ASN A 39 0.57 -2.07 7.86
C ASN A 39 0.48 -1.39 6.50
N GLU A 40 -0.68 -1.42 5.86
CA GLU A 40 -0.93 -0.78 4.56
C GLU A 40 -0.79 0.73 4.66
N ILE A 41 -1.38 1.35 5.68
CA ILE A 41 -1.26 2.78 5.95
C ILE A 41 0.21 3.17 6.16
N SER A 42 0.95 2.40 6.98
CA SER A 42 2.37 2.64 7.25
C SER A 42 3.23 2.45 6.00
N THR A 43 2.89 1.47 5.15
CA THR A 43 3.54 1.21 3.88
C THR A 43 3.36 2.40 2.93
N VAL A 44 2.11 2.82 2.71
CA VAL A 44 1.81 3.98 1.85
C VAL A 44 2.42 5.27 2.41
N ALA A 45 2.39 5.49 3.71
CA ALA A 45 3.02 6.66 4.35
C ALA A 45 4.55 6.70 4.17
N SER A 46 5.19 5.59 3.86
CA SER A 46 6.64 5.51 3.58
C SER A 46 7.01 5.82 2.13
N PHE A 47 6.01 6.01 1.25
CA PHE A 47 6.23 6.29 -0.16
C PHE A 47 6.99 7.61 -0.34
N THR A 48 8.11 7.55 -1.05
CA THR A 48 9.03 8.69 -1.19
C THR A 48 9.49 8.82 -2.63
N HIS A 49 9.43 10.03 -3.17
CA HIS A 49 9.97 10.37 -4.48
C HIS A 49 11.49 10.54 -4.38
N LEU A 50 12.25 9.72 -5.11
CA LEU A 50 13.71 9.74 -5.11
C LEU A 50 14.30 10.52 -6.27
N ARG A 51 13.71 10.38 -7.48
CA ARG A 51 14.19 11.01 -8.70
C ARG A 51 13.02 11.38 -9.59
N ALA A 52 12.98 12.61 -10.06
CA ALA A 52 12.00 13.06 -11.03
C ALA A 52 12.26 12.46 -12.42
N ARG A 53 11.20 12.40 -13.19
CA ARG A 53 11.21 12.00 -14.59
C ARG A 53 12.18 12.87 -15.43
N ASN A 54 12.85 12.25 -16.38
CA ASN A 54 13.69 12.93 -17.36
C ASN A 54 13.21 12.55 -18.77
N ASP A 55 12.49 13.47 -19.41
CA ASP A 55 11.93 13.24 -20.76
C ASP A 55 12.99 13.22 -21.87
N GLU A 56 14.14 13.90 -21.67
CA GLU A 56 15.23 13.90 -22.64
C GLU A 56 15.83 12.49 -22.81
N ASN A 57 15.97 11.77 -21.70
CA ASN A 57 16.51 10.41 -21.67
C ASN A 57 15.41 9.33 -21.67
N LYS A 58 14.13 9.70 -21.76
CA LYS A 58 12.98 8.79 -21.62
C LYS A 58 12.98 8.00 -20.30
N GLU A 59 13.51 8.60 -19.24
CA GLU A 59 13.56 7.98 -17.91
C GLU A 59 12.31 8.35 -17.13
N GLY A 60 11.63 7.37 -16.54
CA GLY A 60 10.54 7.59 -15.61
C GLY A 60 11.00 8.02 -14.22
N SER A 61 10.07 8.45 -13.41
CA SER A 61 10.30 8.78 -11.99
C SER A 61 10.68 7.55 -11.19
N VAL A 62 11.48 7.75 -10.15
CA VAL A 62 11.89 6.70 -9.22
C VAL A 62 11.38 7.03 -7.83
N TYR A 63 10.71 6.06 -7.23
CA TYR A 63 10.16 6.12 -5.88
C TYR A 63 10.76 5.04 -5.01
N SER A 64 10.58 5.15 -3.71
CA SER A 64 10.85 4.06 -2.76
C SER A 64 9.71 3.88 -1.80
N MET A 65 9.58 2.67 -1.27
CA MET A 65 8.56 2.32 -0.30
C MET A 65 9.08 1.23 0.64
N ASN A 66 8.80 1.38 1.94
CA ASN A 66 9.07 0.37 2.95
C ASN A 66 7.79 -0.39 3.24
N VAL A 67 7.72 -1.62 2.81
CA VAL A 67 6.53 -2.43 2.98
C VAL A 67 6.52 -3.07 4.35
N LYS A 68 5.41 -2.91 5.07
CA LYS A 68 5.21 -3.40 6.43
C LYS A 68 4.30 -4.63 6.46
N GLY A 69 4.55 -5.52 7.42
CA GLY A 69 3.80 -6.77 7.56
C GLY A 69 4.26 -7.86 6.60
N GLY A 70 3.52 -8.98 6.56
CA GLY A 70 3.86 -10.17 5.80
C GLY A 70 3.36 -10.20 4.36
N PHE A 71 2.73 -9.15 3.84
CA PHE A 71 2.11 -9.05 2.49
C PHE A 71 1.06 -10.10 2.21
N TYR A 72 0.39 -10.59 3.22
CA TYR A 72 -0.55 -11.71 3.05
C TYR A 72 0.08 -12.96 2.43
N PHE A 73 1.42 -13.10 2.54
CA PHE A 73 2.13 -14.20 1.89
C PHE A 73 1.82 -15.55 2.54
N ASP A 74 1.58 -15.58 3.85
CA ASP A 74 1.18 -16.79 4.54
C ASP A 74 -0.24 -17.20 4.14
N GLU A 75 -1.14 -16.25 4.02
CA GLU A 75 -2.50 -16.44 3.53
C GLU A 75 -2.50 -16.92 2.07
N TYR A 76 -1.62 -16.36 1.24
CA TYR A 76 -1.43 -16.77 -0.15
C TYR A 76 -0.95 -18.22 -0.25
N LEU A 77 0.03 -18.62 0.55
CA LEU A 77 0.50 -19.98 0.60
C LEU A 77 -0.57 -20.94 1.13
N ALA A 78 -1.32 -20.53 2.15
CA ALA A 78 -2.40 -21.32 2.73
C ALA A 78 -3.58 -21.50 1.77
N SER A 79 -3.82 -20.57 0.86
CA SER A 79 -4.85 -20.68 -0.19
C SER A 79 -4.45 -21.63 -1.32
N GLY A 80 -3.18 -22.08 -1.38
CA GLY A 80 -2.66 -22.91 -2.46
C GLY A 80 -2.04 -22.13 -3.61
N GLY A 81 -1.91 -20.81 -3.49
CA GLY A 81 -1.41 -19.92 -4.53
C GLY A 81 -2.49 -19.50 -5.53
N ALA A 82 -2.07 -18.99 -6.67
CA ALA A 82 -2.95 -18.59 -7.78
C ALA A 82 -2.54 -19.31 -9.06
N SER A 83 -3.52 -19.74 -9.84
CA SER A 83 -3.33 -20.44 -11.11
C SER A 83 -3.39 -19.49 -12.32
N SER A 84 -3.79 -18.23 -12.09
CA SER A 84 -3.88 -17.17 -13.10
C SER A 84 -3.62 -15.80 -12.48
N ASP A 85 -3.31 -14.81 -13.34
CA ASP A 85 -3.15 -13.42 -12.92
C ASP A 85 -4.44 -12.87 -12.30
N THR A 86 -5.59 -13.24 -12.86
CA THR A 86 -6.90 -12.85 -12.30
C THR A 86 -7.09 -13.37 -10.87
N GLU A 87 -6.74 -14.63 -10.59
CA GLU A 87 -6.81 -15.19 -9.24
C GLU A 87 -5.85 -14.47 -8.28
N LEU A 88 -4.64 -14.14 -8.73
CA LEU A 88 -3.67 -13.39 -7.95
C LEU A 88 -4.18 -11.97 -7.63
N ILE A 89 -4.72 -11.28 -8.62
CA ILE A 89 -5.29 -9.94 -8.47
C ILE A 89 -6.45 -9.96 -7.48
N ASN A 90 -7.38 -10.91 -7.64
CA ASN A 90 -8.51 -11.06 -6.72
C ASN A 90 -8.02 -11.33 -5.29
N PHE A 91 -7.06 -12.24 -5.12
CA PHE A 91 -6.48 -12.51 -3.79
C PHE A 91 -5.89 -11.25 -3.16
N ILE A 92 -5.10 -10.47 -3.91
CA ILE A 92 -4.48 -9.24 -3.42
C ILE A 92 -5.55 -8.21 -3.06
N THR A 93 -6.54 -8.01 -3.95
CA THR A 93 -7.62 -7.05 -3.77
C THR A 93 -8.44 -7.38 -2.54
N ASP A 94 -8.89 -8.62 -2.40
CA ASP A 94 -9.69 -9.08 -1.26
C ASP A 94 -8.94 -8.90 0.07
N ASN A 95 -7.64 -9.20 0.09
CA ASN A 95 -6.84 -9.04 1.30
C ASN A 95 -6.58 -7.57 1.65
N ILE A 96 -6.30 -6.70 0.68
CA ILE A 96 -6.08 -5.27 0.92
C ILE A 96 -7.39 -4.57 1.29
N THR A 97 -8.45 -4.81 0.53
CA THR A 97 -9.75 -4.14 0.72
C THR A 97 -10.63 -4.80 1.77
N LYS A 98 -10.25 -6.00 2.25
CA LYS A 98 -11.06 -6.86 3.12
C LYS A 98 -12.42 -7.20 2.51
N GLY A 99 -12.45 -7.36 1.18
CA GLY A 99 -13.66 -7.65 0.43
C GLY A 99 -14.64 -6.48 0.29
N LEU A 100 -14.18 -5.24 0.57
CA LEU A 100 -15.04 -4.04 0.46
C LEU A 100 -15.13 -3.50 -0.97
N ILE A 101 -14.17 -3.84 -1.83
CA ILE A 101 -14.06 -3.32 -3.20
C ILE A 101 -13.63 -4.48 -4.11
N ASP A 102 -14.38 -4.69 -5.19
CA ASP A 102 -13.95 -5.55 -6.29
C ASP A 102 -13.16 -4.69 -7.28
N MET A 103 -11.94 -5.12 -7.61
CA MET A 103 -11.11 -4.50 -8.63
C MET A 103 -10.89 -5.48 -9.78
N THR A 104 -11.14 -5.02 -10.98
CA THR A 104 -10.77 -5.76 -12.19
C THR A 104 -9.59 -5.04 -12.83
N ILE A 105 -8.47 -5.74 -13.00
CA ILE A 105 -7.30 -5.23 -13.72
C ILE A 105 -7.28 -5.96 -15.06
N GLU A 106 -7.23 -5.20 -16.16
CA GLU A 106 -7.06 -5.78 -17.49
C GLU A 106 -5.67 -6.37 -17.63
N GLU A 107 -5.57 -7.57 -18.22
CA GLU A 107 -4.30 -8.18 -18.56
C GLU A 107 -3.55 -7.28 -19.54
N THR A 108 -2.30 -6.97 -19.24
CA THR A 108 -1.42 -6.21 -20.11
C THR A 108 -0.25 -7.09 -20.55
N ASP A 109 0.05 -7.07 -21.85
CA ASP A 109 1.26 -7.71 -22.39
C ASP A 109 2.50 -7.04 -21.78
N ILE A 110 3.26 -7.81 -21.00
CA ILE A 110 4.41 -7.32 -20.26
C ILE A 110 5.67 -7.95 -20.84
N GLY A 111 6.56 -7.12 -21.36
CA GLY A 111 7.92 -7.51 -21.74
C GLY A 111 8.92 -7.11 -20.65
N CYS A 112 9.67 -8.06 -20.13
CA CYS A 112 10.77 -7.81 -19.19
C CYS A 112 11.90 -8.77 -19.46
N SER A 113 13.12 -8.29 -19.31
CA SER A 113 14.33 -9.12 -19.34
C SER A 113 15.09 -9.00 -18.02
N SER A 114 15.70 -10.10 -17.60
CA SER A 114 16.53 -10.12 -16.40
C SER A 114 17.75 -11.00 -16.60
N PHE A 115 18.83 -10.69 -15.89
CA PHE A 115 20.06 -11.49 -15.90
C PHE A 115 20.68 -11.55 -14.51
N ILE A 116 21.47 -12.59 -14.29
CA ILE A 116 22.37 -12.73 -13.14
C ILE A 116 23.78 -12.76 -13.69
N ALA A 117 24.67 -11.96 -13.11
CA ALA A 117 26.09 -11.94 -13.44
C ALA A 117 26.92 -12.00 -12.16
N GLN A 118 28.15 -12.48 -12.30
CA GLN A 118 29.12 -12.47 -11.20
C GLN A 118 30.24 -11.47 -11.55
N THR A 119 30.59 -10.63 -10.59
CA THR A 119 31.73 -9.72 -10.71
C THR A 119 33.04 -10.47 -10.59
N PRO A 120 34.17 -9.91 -11.04
CA PRO A 120 35.49 -10.49 -10.81
C PRO A 120 35.84 -10.66 -9.32
N SER A 121 35.22 -9.87 -8.42
CA SER A 121 35.32 -10.01 -6.96
C SER A 121 34.49 -11.13 -6.36
N GLY A 122 33.61 -11.79 -7.15
CA GLY A 122 32.74 -12.86 -6.71
C GLY A 122 31.35 -12.42 -6.28
N ASP A 123 31.04 -11.12 -6.31
CA ASP A 123 29.72 -10.62 -5.97
C ASP A 123 28.68 -10.98 -7.05
N ILE A 124 27.48 -11.26 -6.63
CA ILE A 124 26.37 -11.57 -7.54
C ILE A 124 25.59 -10.29 -7.82
N LEU A 125 25.44 -9.97 -9.11
CA LEU A 125 24.61 -8.88 -9.60
C LEU A 125 23.34 -9.43 -10.23
N PHE A 126 22.21 -8.84 -9.88
CA PHE A 126 20.94 -9.04 -10.57
C PHE A 126 20.60 -7.77 -11.35
N GLY A 127 20.42 -7.90 -12.66
CA GLY A 127 19.95 -6.83 -13.53
C GLY A 127 18.57 -7.13 -14.06
N ARG A 128 17.73 -6.11 -14.15
CA ARG A 128 16.39 -6.20 -14.76
C ARG A 128 16.14 -4.99 -15.65
N ASN A 129 15.58 -5.24 -16.83
CA ASN A 129 15.07 -4.24 -17.73
C ASN A 129 13.54 -4.32 -17.78
N TYR A 130 12.90 -3.16 -17.84
CA TYR A 130 11.47 -3.02 -18.13
C TYR A 130 11.35 -2.55 -19.58
N ASP A 131 10.76 -3.39 -20.43
CA ASP A 131 10.67 -3.15 -21.88
C ASP A 131 9.47 -2.24 -22.20
N PHE A 132 9.43 -1.04 -21.60
CA PHE A 132 8.40 -0.01 -21.80
C PHE A 132 9.00 1.32 -22.18
N ASP A 133 8.25 2.11 -22.93
CA ASP A 133 8.69 3.44 -23.39
C ASP A 133 9.00 4.39 -22.24
N LYS A 134 8.21 4.33 -21.14
CA LYS A 134 8.40 5.14 -19.93
C LYS A 134 7.88 4.33 -18.74
N THR A 135 8.73 4.08 -17.79
CA THR A 135 8.35 3.32 -16.59
C THR A 135 8.70 4.08 -15.34
N ASN A 136 7.67 4.43 -14.56
CA ASN A 136 7.86 4.87 -13.19
C ASN A 136 8.14 3.64 -12.32
N VAL A 137 9.24 3.67 -11.57
CA VAL A 137 9.73 2.53 -10.79
C VAL A 137 9.64 2.83 -9.31
N CYS A 138 9.10 1.90 -8.55
CA CYS A 138 9.20 1.91 -7.10
C CYS A 138 10.18 0.85 -6.61
N LEU A 139 11.13 1.27 -5.81
CA LEU A 139 12.04 0.41 -5.05
C LEU A 139 11.32 0.00 -3.76
N THR A 140 10.99 -1.27 -3.63
CA THR A 140 10.28 -1.77 -2.46
C THR A 140 11.22 -2.52 -1.54
N PHE A 141 11.29 -2.07 -0.29
CA PHE A 141 12.06 -2.68 0.77
C PHE A 141 11.09 -3.39 1.72
N CYS A 142 11.29 -4.68 1.90
CA CYS A 142 10.42 -5.51 2.71
C CYS A 142 11.16 -5.96 3.95
N ASP A 143 10.77 -5.43 5.10
CA ASP A 143 11.23 -5.95 6.38
C ASP A 143 10.56 -7.31 6.64
N PRO A 144 11.32 -8.32 7.05
CA PRO A 144 10.75 -9.64 7.26
C PRO A 144 9.82 -9.66 8.47
N VAL A 145 8.78 -10.45 8.38
CA VAL A 145 8.15 -11.04 9.56
C VAL A 145 9.06 -12.13 10.10
N GLU A 146 8.85 -12.56 11.34
CA GLU A 146 9.67 -13.57 11.99
C GLU A 146 9.86 -14.81 11.11
N GLY A 147 11.09 -15.26 10.97
CA GLY A 147 11.46 -16.43 10.16
C GLY A 147 11.69 -16.20 8.68
N ARG A 148 11.62 -14.96 8.18
CA ARG A 148 11.85 -14.61 6.76
C ARG A 148 13.05 -13.70 6.56
N HIS A 149 13.58 -13.69 5.36
CA HIS A 149 14.66 -12.80 4.95
C HIS A 149 14.11 -11.42 4.52
N LYS A 150 14.91 -10.38 4.73
CA LYS A 150 14.69 -9.09 4.09
C LYS A 150 14.72 -9.27 2.58
N SER A 151 13.84 -8.57 1.88
CA SER A 151 13.84 -8.57 0.42
C SER A 151 13.82 -7.16 -0.13
N PHE A 152 14.34 -7.05 -1.33
CA PHE A 152 14.33 -5.84 -2.13
C PHE A 152 13.78 -6.20 -3.50
N SER A 153 12.85 -5.39 -4.00
CA SER A 153 12.28 -5.59 -5.33
C SER A 153 12.06 -4.26 -6.05
N THR A 154 11.87 -4.33 -7.35
CA THR A 154 11.47 -3.20 -8.19
C THR A 154 10.09 -3.47 -8.75
N VAL A 155 9.22 -2.47 -8.72
CA VAL A 155 7.84 -2.54 -9.21
C VAL A 155 7.62 -1.44 -10.22
N ALA A 156 7.05 -1.76 -11.38
CA ALA A 156 6.59 -0.78 -12.34
C ALA A 156 5.24 -0.23 -11.90
N LEU A 157 5.15 1.10 -11.70
CA LEU A 157 3.95 1.76 -11.20
C LEU A 157 2.91 2.08 -12.28
N ASN A 158 3.29 2.03 -13.55
CA ASN A 158 2.40 2.30 -14.68
C ASN A 158 1.33 1.22 -14.88
N TYR A 159 1.47 0.07 -14.20
CA TYR A 159 0.46 -0.96 -14.17
C TYR A 159 -0.66 -0.61 -13.17
N GLY A 160 -1.88 -0.74 -13.61
CA GLY A 160 -3.06 -0.41 -12.80
C GLY A 160 -3.53 1.04 -12.92
N GLY A 161 -3.09 1.78 -13.95
CA GLY A 161 -3.59 3.12 -14.25
C GLY A 161 -3.12 4.21 -13.30
N MET A 162 -2.12 3.95 -12.47
CA MET A 162 -1.48 4.96 -11.63
C MET A 162 -0.40 5.70 -12.41
N ASP A 163 -0.79 6.65 -13.25
CA ASP A 163 0.13 7.64 -13.77
C ASP A 163 0.31 8.74 -12.71
N ILE A 164 1.30 8.57 -11.86
CA ILE A 164 1.54 9.46 -10.70
C ILE A 164 2.11 10.82 -11.14
N ASP A 165 2.53 10.94 -12.39
CA ASP A 165 3.15 12.13 -12.95
C ASP A 165 2.22 12.94 -13.87
N SER A 166 0.92 12.61 -13.96
CA SER A 166 -0.08 13.35 -14.75
C SER A 166 -0.74 14.48 -13.98
#